data_e5c53572a9f066437b50dc458800f053
#
_entry.id   e5c53572a9f066437b50dc458800f053
#
_cell.length_a   1.000
_cell.length_b   1.000
_cell.length_c   1.000
_cell.angle_alpha   90.00
_cell.angle_beta   90.00
_cell.angle_gamma   90.00
#
_symmetry.space_group_name_H-M   'P 1'
#
loop_
_entity.id
_entity.type
_entity.pdbx_description
1 polymer ?
#
loop_
_entity_poly.entity_id
_entity_poly.type
_entity_poly.pdbx_seq_one_letter_code
_entity_poly.pdbx_strand_id
1 'polypeptide(L)'
;MLNFTVGPVQASTEICLMGSQQVPYFRTSEFSEMMLESEGLIKKFAKAPNDSKVIFITGSGTASMEATIMNTLSKDDRALVVNGGSFGKRFVELCSIHEIPYSEIKLELGETL
;
A
#
# COMPACT_ATOMS: atom_id res chain seq x y z
N MET A 1 -20.43 -18.06 1.27
CA MET A 1 -19.11 -18.68 1.63
C MET A 1 -18.26 -17.57 2.21
N LEU A 2 -17.64 -17.78 3.37
CA LEU A 2 -16.71 -16.81 3.94
C LEU A 2 -15.32 -17.00 3.30
N ASN A 3 -14.68 -15.87 2.91
CA ASN A 3 -13.34 -15.86 2.34
C ASN A 3 -12.33 -15.47 3.42
N PHE A 4 -11.41 -16.36 3.75
CA PHE A 4 -10.33 -16.15 4.73
C PHE A 4 -8.95 -15.95 4.08
N THR A 5 -8.91 -15.71 2.76
CA THR A 5 -7.64 -15.43 2.08
C THR A 5 -7.09 -14.06 2.49
N VAL A 6 -5.77 -13.90 2.44
CA VAL A 6 -5.10 -12.62 2.70
C VAL A 6 -5.38 -11.56 1.62
N GLY A 7 -5.85 -12.00 0.46
CA GLY A 7 -6.26 -11.16 -0.67
C GLY A 7 -6.55 -11.98 -1.92
N PRO A 8 -7.49 -11.52 -2.78
CA PRO A 8 -8.38 -10.39 -2.54
C PRO A 8 -9.38 -10.66 -1.40
N VAL A 9 -9.59 -9.65 -0.55
CA VAL A 9 -10.56 -9.74 0.55
C VAL A 9 -11.99 -9.63 0.03
N GLN A 10 -12.94 -10.12 0.83
CA GLN A 10 -14.36 -10.02 0.50
C GLN A 10 -14.84 -8.58 0.71
N ALA A 11 -15.29 -7.95 -0.38
CA ALA A 11 -15.87 -6.62 -0.32
C ALA A 11 -17.33 -6.66 0.14
N SER A 12 -17.82 -5.56 0.73
CA SER A 12 -19.25 -5.42 1.04
C SER A 12 -20.08 -5.26 -0.24
N THR A 13 -21.39 -5.49 -0.12
CA THR A 13 -22.31 -5.33 -1.26
C THR A 13 -22.28 -3.91 -1.82
N GLU A 14 -22.15 -2.90 -0.96
CA GLU A 14 -22.07 -1.49 -1.36
C GLU A 14 -20.83 -1.22 -2.22
N ILE A 15 -19.67 -1.75 -1.83
CA ILE A 15 -18.42 -1.62 -2.60
C ILE A 15 -18.55 -2.34 -3.95
N CYS A 16 -19.13 -3.53 -3.97
CA CYS A 16 -19.36 -4.27 -5.22
C CYS A 16 -20.31 -3.50 -6.17
N LEU A 17 -21.35 -2.86 -5.65
CA LEU A 17 -22.27 -2.04 -6.42
C LEU A 17 -21.60 -0.79 -7.01
N MET A 18 -20.69 -0.15 -6.28
CA MET A 18 -19.87 0.95 -6.83
C MET A 18 -19.06 0.52 -8.05
N GLY A 19 -18.48 -0.68 -8.02
CA GLY A 19 -17.72 -1.24 -9.14
C GLY A 19 -18.55 -1.52 -10.39
N SER A 20 -19.89 -1.55 -10.29
CA SER A 20 -20.81 -1.74 -11.42
C SER A 20 -21.24 -0.43 -12.08
N GLN A 21 -20.90 0.72 -11.50
CA GLN A 21 -21.28 2.03 -12.02
C GLN A 21 -20.30 2.51 -13.11
N GLN A 22 -20.75 3.46 -13.93
CA GLN A 22 -19.88 4.11 -14.91
C GLN A 22 -18.78 4.88 -14.20
N VAL A 23 -17.57 4.74 -14.70
CA VAL A 23 -16.41 5.51 -14.19
C VAL A 23 -16.64 6.98 -14.49
N PRO A 24 -16.57 7.88 -13.50
CA PRO A 24 -16.71 9.31 -13.74
C PRO A 24 -15.54 9.85 -14.56
N TYR A 25 -15.82 10.87 -15.37
CA TYR A 25 -14.78 11.48 -16.18
C TYR A 25 -13.81 12.29 -15.30
N PHE A 26 -12.53 11.92 -15.32
CA PHE A 26 -11.51 12.43 -14.39
C PHE A 26 -11.13 13.91 -14.59
N ARG A 27 -11.52 14.57 -15.69
CA ARG A 27 -11.24 16.00 -15.96
C ARG A 27 -12.43 16.89 -15.61
N THR A 28 -13.12 16.60 -14.51
CA THR A 28 -14.22 17.41 -14.01
C THR A 28 -13.91 17.93 -12.62
N SER A 29 -14.60 19.00 -12.18
CA SER A 29 -14.52 19.54 -10.82
C SER A 29 -14.99 18.52 -9.81
N GLU A 30 -16.06 17.81 -10.10
CA GLU A 30 -16.66 16.78 -9.23
C GLU A 30 -15.66 15.65 -8.96
N PHE A 31 -14.93 15.21 -9.99
CA PHE A 31 -13.88 14.21 -9.80
C PHE A 31 -12.73 14.74 -8.94
N SER A 32 -12.33 15.99 -9.15
CA SER A 32 -11.28 16.63 -8.35
C SER A 32 -11.68 16.77 -6.89
N GLU A 33 -12.92 17.15 -6.60
CA GLU A 33 -13.47 17.24 -5.25
C GLU A 33 -13.48 15.88 -4.57
N MET A 34 -13.94 14.83 -5.25
CA MET A 34 -13.91 13.45 -4.75
C MET A 34 -12.49 12.99 -4.40
N MET A 35 -11.50 13.33 -5.23
CA MET A 35 -10.10 12.98 -4.98
C MET A 35 -9.53 13.73 -3.77
N LEU A 36 -9.86 15.01 -3.60
CA LEU A 36 -9.43 15.81 -2.45
C LEU A 36 -10.09 15.33 -1.15
N GLU A 37 -11.37 14.95 -1.20
CA GLU A 37 -12.05 14.33 -0.06
C GLU A 37 -11.38 13.01 0.32
N SER A 38 -11.08 12.16 -0.66
CA SER A 38 -10.39 10.88 -0.47
C SER A 38 -9.00 11.08 0.15
N GLU A 39 -8.24 12.08 -0.31
CA GLU A 39 -6.97 12.47 0.32
C GLU A 39 -7.17 12.84 1.80
N GLY A 40 -8.16 13.67 2.10
CA GLY A 40 -8.49 14.10 3.45
C GLY A 40 -8.84 12.93 4.37
N LEU A 41 -9.64 11.98 3.88
CA LEU A 41 -10.02 10.78 4.62
C LEU A 41 -8.82 9.88 4.91
N ILE A 42 -7.96 9.64 3.93
CA ILE A 42 -6.74 8.81 4.11
C ILE A 42 -5.82 9.46 5.15
N LYS A 43 -5.57 10.76 5.06
CA LYS A 43 -4.76 11.50 6.03
C LYS A 43 -5.32 11.38 7.45
N LYS A 44 -6.63 11.52 7.60
CA LYS A 44 -7.33 11.37 8.88
C LYS A 44 -7.15 9.97 9.47
N PHE A 45 -7.37 8.92 8.67
CA PHE A 45 -7.24 7.53 9.12
C PHE A 45 -5.79 7.16 9.42
N ALA A 46 -4.83 7.62 8.63
CA ALA A 46 -3.41 7.42 8.85
C ALA A 46 -2.83 8.29 9.97
N LYS A 47 -3.60 9.23 10.53
CA LYS A 47 -3.13 10.26 11.48
C LYS A 47 -1.92 11.01 10.94
N ALA A 48 -1.90 11.24 9.63
CA ALA A 48 -0.81 11.93 8.96
C ALA A 48 -0.83 13.43 9.27
N PRO A 49 0.34 14.12 9.28
CA PRO A 49 0.40 15.57 9.40
C PRO A 49 -0.45 16.28 8.33
N ASN A 50 -0.93 17.48 8.63
CA ASN A 50 -1.82 18.23 7.72
C ASN A 50 -1.15 18.62 6.40
N ASP A 51 0.16 18.82 6.39
CA ASP A 51 0.98 19.16 5.23
C ASP A 51 1.37 17.93 4.39
N SER A 52 1.04 16.73 4.83
CA SER A 52 1.25 15.49 4.06
C SER A 52 0.43 15.51 2.77
N LYS A 53 0.91 14.79 1.77
CA LYS A 53 0.22 14.54 0.50
C LYS A 53 -0.09 13.06 0.33
N VAL A 54 -1.22 12.77 -0.29
CA VAL A 54 -1.59 11.41 -0.70
C VAL A 54 -1.43 11.32 -2.21
N ILE A 55 -0.71 10.32 -2.67
CA ILE A 55 -0.51 10.03 -4.09
C ILE A 55 -1.20 8.72 -4.41
N PHE A 56 -2.16 8.75 -5.33
CA PHE A 56 -2.87 7.57 -5.80
C PHE A 56 -2.13 6.98 -7.00
N ILE A 57 -1.59 5.77 -6.81
CA ILE A 57 -0.84 5.07 -7.86
C ILE A 57 -1.69 3.90 -8.35
N THR A 58 -1.94 3.87 -9.65
CA THR A 58 -2.56 2.69 -10.28
C THR A 58 -1.53 1.58 -10.42
N GLY A 59 -1.75 0.48 -9.69
CA GLY A 59 -0.80 -0.63 -9.69
C GLY A 59 -1.20 -1.75 -8.74
N SER A 60 -0.34 -2.74 -8.65
CA SER A 60 -0.49 -3.84 -7.69
C SER A 60 -0.03 -3.43 -6.28
N GLY A 61 -0.37 -4.24 -5.26
CA GLY A 61 0.20 -4.06 -3.92
C GLY A 61 1.75 -4.11 -3.92
N THR A 62 2.36 -4.90 -4.81
CA THR A 62 3.82 -4.93 -4.98
C THR A 62 4.35 -3.59 -5.48
N ALA A 63 3.66 -2.93 -6.41
CA ALA A 63 4.03 -1.60 -6.88
C ALA A 63 3.99 -0.56 -5.74
N SER A 64 3.03 -0.66 -4.81
CA SER A 64 2.99 0.19 -3.62
C SER A 64 4.14 -0.08 -2.67
N MET A 65 4.52 -1.35 -2.48
CA MET A 65 5.68 -1.73 -1.66
C MET A 65 6.97 -1.13 -2.25
N GLU A 66 7.16 -1.27 -3.55
CA GLU A 66 8.32 -0.73 -4.26
C GLU A 66 8.36 0.80 -4.21
N ALA A 67 7.24 1.46 -4.49
CA ALA A 67 7.11 2.91 -4.38
C ALA A 67 7.45 3.41 -2.96
N THR A 68 7.04 2.69 -1.92
CA THR A 68 7.38 3.04 -0.54
C THR A 68 8.90 3.00 -0.33
N ILE A 69 9.57 1.92 -0.70
CA ILE A 69 11.03 1.78 -0.54
C ILE A 69 11.75 2.90 -1.30
N MET A 70 11.44 3.08 -2.59
CA MET A 70 12.13 4.04 -3.44
C MET A 70 11.92 5.51 -3.07
N ASN A 71 10.83 5.83 -2.37
CA ASN A 71 10.54 7.21 -1.96
C ASN A 71 10.95 7.52 -0.52
N THR A 72 11.28 6.52 0.28
CA THR A 72 11.63 6.71 1.70
C THR A 72 13.06 6.34 2.05
N LEU A 73 13.73 5.55 1.22
CA LEU A 73 15.07 5.03 1.48
C LEU A 73 16.01 5.36 0.33
N SER A 74 17.28 5.58 0.68
CA SER A 74 18.41 5.74 -0.23
C SER A 74 19.45 4.66 0.03
N LYS A 75 20.51 4.63 -0.77
CA LYS A 75 21.66 3.71 -0.57
C LYS A 75 22.42 3.98 0.72
N ASP A 76 22.27 5.16 1.30
CA ASP A 76 22.90 5.56 2.56
C ASP A 76 22.08 5.17 3.79
N ASP A 77 20.82 4.76 3.59
CA ASP A 77 19.91 4.32 4.63
C ASP A 77 20.01 2.80 4.86
N ARG A 78 19.40 2.32 5.94
CA ARG A 78 19.30 0.89 6.23
C ARG A 78 17.90 0.54 6.65
N ALA A 79 17.26 -0.38 5.92
CA ALA A 79 15.95 -0.94 6.29
C ALA A 79 16.09 -2.05 7.33
N LEU A 80 15.13 -2.14 8.26
CA LEU A 80 14.89 -3.34 9.05
C LEU A 80 13.65 -4.02 8.50
N VAL A 81 13.81 -5.23 7.99
CA VAL A 81 12.72 -6.01 7.38
C VAL A 81 12.35 -7.17 8.29
N VAL A 82 11.12 -7.21 8.77
CA VAL A 82 10.55 -8.39 9.44
C VAL A 82 9.96 -9.31 8.38
N ASN A 83 10.58 -10.46 8.17
CA ASN A 83 10.17 -11.44 7.18
C ASN A 83 9.49 -12.64 7.85
N GLY A 84 8.19 -12.53 8.08
CA GLY A 84 7.33 -13.61 8.58
C GLY A 84 6.56 -14.36 7.48
N GLY A 85 6.87 -14.14 6.19
CA GLY A 85 6.18 -14.78 5.09
C GLY A 85 6.43 -14.12 3.74
N SER A 86 5.57 -14.42 2.74
CA SER A 86 5.77 -14.00 1.34
C SER A 86 5.88 -12.49 1.14
N PHE A 87 5.14 -11.69 1.88
CA PHE A 87 5.21 -10.23 1.78
C PHE A 87 6.48 -9.66 2.43
N GLY A 88 6.90 -10.18 3.59
CA GLY A 88 8.19 -9.82 4.19
C GLY A 88 9.36 -10.18 3.27
N LYS A 89 9.33 -11.38 2.68
CA LYS A 89 10.30 -11.81 1.67
C LYS A 89 10.34 -10.86 0.47
N ARG A 90 9.17 -10.36 0.02
CA ARG A 90 9.10 -9.40 -1.09
C ARG A 90 9.80 -8.09 -0.75
N PHE A 91 9.70 -7.58 0.48
CA PHE A 91 10.46 -6.41 0.89
C PHE A 91 11.97 -6.64 0.90
N VAL A 92 12.44 -7.82 1.32
CA VAL A 92 13.84 -8.22 1.21
C VAL A 92 14.32 -8.20 -0.24
N GLU A 93 13.53 -8.80 -1.16
CA GLU A 93 13.83 -8.81 -2.59
C GLU A 93 13.90 -7.39 -3.17
N LEU A 94 12.95 -6.52 -2.83
CA LEU A 94 12.93 -5.13 -3.30
C LEU A 94 14.13 -4.34 -2.79
N CYS A 95 14.49 -4.47 -1.51
CA CYS A 95 15.71 -3.85 -0.99
C CYS A 95 16.95 -4.31 -1.76
N SER A 96 17.03 -5.61 -2.07
CA SER A 96 18.16 -6.16 -2.84
C SER A 96 18.21 -5.63 -4.27
N ILE A 97 17.06 -5.56 -4.97
CA ILE A 97 16.95 -5.06 -6.35
C ILE A 97 17.38 -3.60 -6.45
N HIS A 98 16.97 -2.77 -5.48
CA HIS A 98 17.27 -1.34 -5.46
C HIS A 98 18.56 -0.99 -4.71
N GLU A 99 19.35 -2.02 -4.33
CA GLU A 99 20.62 -1.86 -3.62
C GLU A 99 20.50 -1.04 -2.31
N ILE A 100 19.34 -1.16 -1.64
CA ILE A 100 19.10 -0.55 -0.33
C ILE A 100 19.70 -1.48 0.75
N PRO A 101 20.61 -1.01 1.60
CA PRO A 101 21.10 -1.81 2.72
C PRO A 101 19.96 -2.22 3.65
N TYR A 102 19.94 -3.48 4.07
CA TYR A 102 18.90 -3.95 5.00
C TYR A 102 19.46 -4.93 6.04
N SER A 103 18.71 -5.07 7.12
CA SER A 103 18.82 -6.16 8.09
C SER A 103 17.50 -6.91 8.10
N GLU A 104 17.55 -8.24 8.16
CA GLU A 104 16.38 -9.10 8.13
C GLU A 104 16.19 -9.79 9.48
N ILE A 105 14.97 -9.71 10.02
CA ILE A 105 14.49 -10.59 11.09
C ILE A 105 13.62 -11.64 10.41
N LYS A 106 14.17 -12.83 10.21
CA LYS A 106 13.45 -13.94 9.58
C LYS A 106 12.74 -14.74 10.65
N LEU A 107 11.44 -14.93 10.46
CA LEU A 107 10.59 -15.76 11.32
C LEU A 107 10.20 -17.05 10.60
N GLU A 108 10.03 -18.12 11.34
CA GLU A 108 9.43 -19.35 10.81
C GLU A 108 7.90 -19.15 10.63
N LEU A 109 7.30 -19.98 9.77
CA LEU A 109 5.86 -19.88 9.51
C LEU A 109 5.05 -20.12 10.78
N GLY A 110 4.23 -19.14 11.15
CA GLY A 110 3.41 -19.17 12.37
C GLY A 110 4.12 -18.66 13.63
N GLU A 111 5.39 -18.26 13.52
CA GLU A 111 6.12 -17.60 14.58
C GLU A 111 5.68 -16.14 14.69
N THR A 112 5.63 -15.64 15.91
CA THR A 112 5.33 -14.23 16.24
C THR A 112 6.62 -13.49 16.56
N LEU A 113 6.65 -12.20 16.24
CA LEU A 113 7.74 -11.31 16.62
C LEU A 113 7.75 -11.07 18.13
#